data_27dcb93b57bb6770388e2a6fb1755000
#
_entry.id   27dcb93b57bb6770388e2a6fb1755000
#
_cell.length_a   1.000
_cell.length_b   1.000
_cell.length_c   1.000
_cell.angle_alpha   90.00
_cell.angle_beta   90.00
_cell.angle_gamma   90.00
#
_symmetry.space_group_name_H-M   'P 1'
#
loop_
_entity.id
_entity.type
_entity.pdbx_description
1 polymer ?
#
loop_
_entity_poly.entity_id
_entity_poly.type
_entity_poly.pdbx_seq_one_letter_code
_entity_poly.pdbx_strand_id
1 'polypeptide(L)'
;MDRDSGRRPERRRSRVSGSRRKAPRKGTGPLKSTRGGGKGALQARFPIADGGRLEDHAQATLEGHQFRDPARPLSVSVLACSAWLWLAATAFAHASLVETIPADNAVLAESPATFSMTFSEAVSPLSLKLVGPDGSSVSLERYEPRDRTLEVEPPSSLVRGTHVLVWRVISEDGHPIGGSVIFSIGPPGATPRAAAVKIDGEVGTAIWLAKVALYLGLFLGIGGSFALSWLGRVERSGTVTVHIILGIGLFGALLSVGFQGLDALAAPLRRLADSATWQAGMSTSFGRTSVVAVLASAMAIFALVAKGGWGRLLSLAALIGTGLALALSGHASAAEPQWVTRPMVFLHGVGIAFWTGALIPLGLALARRTPESGYMLRRFSNTIPLVLALLIVAGIVLAVVQVRNLSALVETAYGAVLLAKLALFVLLFALAVFNRLRLTEPAERRDAPAARRLARSIAIETVVAVLIFGVAAVWRFTPPPRALEIAAAQPATVHLHAPRAMANVRLSPGRAGQVAASIEVFSKDAKVLTPKEVTLVLSNPASGIEAIRRPAQRAGEANWRVDGFVVPLPGTWHVRLDLLVSDFELVKLEGEVDIRR
;
A
#
# COMPACT_ATOMS: atom_id res chain seq x y z
N MET A 1 -22.03 61.84 -22.28
CA MET A 1 -21.65 63.01 -21.47
C MET A 1 -20.41 62.57 -20.74
N ASP A 2 -19.40 62.83 -21.30
CA ASP A 2 -18.30 63.82 -21.18
C ASP A 2 -17.28 63.30 -20.17
N ARG A 3 -16.12 62.83 -20.67
CA ARG A 3 -14.85 63.60 -20.83
C ARG A 3 -14.20 63.89 -19.48
N ASP A 4 -12.94 63.84 -19.20
CA ASP A 4 -11.76 63.87 -20.07
C ASP A 4 -10.52 63.67 -19.16
N SER A 5 -9.47 63.15 -19.75
CA SER A 5 -8.06 63.55 -19.67
C SER A 5 -7.39 63.71 -18.29
N GLY A 6 -6.17 63.38 -18.04
CA GLY A 6 -5.04 63.21 -18.89
C GLY A 6 -3.75 63.40 -18.12
N ARG A 7 -2.69 62.87 -18.72
CA ARG A 7 -1.30 63.32 -18.67
C ARG A 7 -0.33 62.86 -17.58
N ARG A 8 0.62 62.03 -18.08
CA ARG A 8 2.04 62.02 -17.70
C ARG A 8 2.72 63.41 -17.99
N PRO A 9 3.87 63.73 -17.39
CA PRO A 9 5.15 63.50 -18.05
C PRO A 9 6.29 63.06 -17.13
N GLU A 10 7.16 62.24 -17.66
CA GLU A 10 8.49 62.39 -18.29
C GLU A 10 9.61 63.10 -17.50
N ARG A 11 10.71 62.32 -17.41
CA ARG A 11 12.14 62.65 -17.50
C ARG A 11 12.84 63.49 -16.43
N ARG A 12 13.92 62.96 -15.87
CA ARG A 12 15.27 63.50 -16.22
C ARG A 12 16.38 62.56 -15.69
N ARG A 13 17.30 62.30 -16.59
CA ARG A 13 18.64 61.75 -16.41
C ARG A 13 19.53 62.78 -15.70
N SER A 14 20.51 62.35 -14.92
CA SER A 14 21.83 62.97 -14.91
C SER A 14 22.91 61.93 -14.62
N ARG A 15 23.82 61.85 -15.55
CA ARG A 15 25.17 61.30 -15.49
C ARG A 15 26.06 62.26 -14.69
N VAL A 16 27.17 61.75 -14.18
CA VAL A 16 28.55 62.26 -14.21
C VAL A 16 29.38 61.35 -13.30
N SER A 17 30.32 60.53 -13.85
CA SER A 17 31.76 60.61 -14.03
C SER A 17 32.51 60.70 -12.70
N GLY A 18 33.54 59.96 -12.40
CA GLY A 18 34.64 59.36 -13.11
C GLY A 18 35.90 59.52 -12.27
N SER A 19 36.85 58.70 -12.51
CA SER A 19 38.31 58.76 -12.24
C SER A 19 38.79 57.60 -11.40
N ARG A 20 39.48 56.64 -11.96
CA ARG A 20 40.86 56.48 -12.43
C ARG A 20 41.92 56.90 -11.39
N ARG A 21 42.71 55.91 -11.03
CA ARG A 21 44.21 55.82 -10.95
C ARG A 21 44.63 54.90 -9.79
N LYS A 22 45.63 54.09 -9.78
CA LYS A 22 46.71 53.62 -10.65
C LYS A 22 47.50 52.63 -9.78
N ALA A 23 48.00 51.56 -10.36
CA ALA A 23 49.07 50.72 -9.79
C ALA A 23 50.43 51.46 -9.86
N PRO A 24 51.44 51.02 -9.16
CA PRO A 24 52.61 50.41 -9.76
C PRO A 24 53.19 49.25 -8.96
N ARG A 25 53.63 48.18 -9.57
CA ARG A 25 54.84 47.79 -10.26
C ARG A 25 56.11 47.75 -9.39
N LYS A 26 56.67 46.47 -9.38
CA LYS A 26 58.07 46.05 -9.53
C LYS A 26 59.07 46.18 -8.35
N GLY A 27 59.69 45.03 -8.09
CA GLY A 27 60.98 44.91 -7.46
C GLY A 27 61.55 43.53 -7.58
N THR A 28 62.38 43.38 -8.52
CA THR A 28 63.24 42.34 -9.03
C THR A 28 64.45 42.07 -8.19
N GLY A 29 64.81 40.74 -8.07
CA GLY A 29 66.16 40.28 -8.30
C GLY A 29 67.10 40.04 -7.07
N PRO A 30 68.26 39.43 -7.29
CA PRO A 30 68.46 37.99 -7.18
C PRO A 30 69.75 37.61 -6.37
N LEU A 31 70.02 36.26 -6.28
CA LEU A 31 71.32 35.62 -6.15
C LEU A 31 72.14 35.68 -4.80
N LYS A 32 72.51 34.50 -4.26
CA LYS A 32 73.82 33.80 -4.36
C LYS A 32 73.79 32.65 -3.33
N SER A 33 73.84 31.42 -3.71
CA SER A 33 75.02 30.53 -3.85
C SER A 33 76.15 30.68 -2.79
N THR A 34 76.33 29.61 -1.95
CA THR A 34 77.70 29.13 -1.66
C THR A 34 77.62 27.65 -1.26
N ARG A 35 78.55 26.94 -1.83
CA ARG A 35 79.00 25.55 -1.68
C ARG A 35 79.78 25.36 -0.36
N GLY A 36 79.88 24.09 0.03
CA GLY A 36 80.89 23.50 0.89
C GLY A 36 80.32 22.37 1.70
N GLY A 37 80.57 21.11 1.53
CA GLY A 37 81.82 20.41 1.28
C GLY A 37 82.26 19.78 2.59
N GLY A 38 82.20 18.44 2.76
CA GLY A 38 82.76 17.75 3.86
C GLY A 38 82.37 16.30 4.03
N LYS A 39 83.17 15.42 3.47
CA LYS A 39 83.20 13.95 3.66
C LYS A 39 83.67 13.61 5.08
N GLY A 40 83.14 12.51 5.65
CA GLY A 40 83.70 11.90 6.85
C GLY A 40 83.01 10.56 7.13
N ALA A 41 83.57 9.50 6.56
CA ALA A 41 83.32 8.12 6.98
C ALA A 41 84.14 7.84 8.23
N LEU A 42 83.64 7.11 9.19
CA LEU A 42 84.44 6.20 10.01
C LEU A 42 83.57 5.14 10.70
N GLN A 43 84.03 3.96 10.49
CA GLN A 43 83.76 2.63 10.95
C GLN A 43 83.79 2.42 12.45
N ALA A 44 83.15 1.31 12.84
CA ALA A 44 83.63 0.28 13.80
C ALA A 44 83.19 0.44 15.26
N ARG A 45 82.61 -0.51 15.89
CA ARG A 45 83.04 -1.84 16.36
C ARG A 45 82.02 -2.35 17.39
N PHE A 46 81.67 -3.59 17.27
CA PHE A 46 81.10 -4.41 18.36
C PHE A 46 82.11 -4.70 19.41
N PRO A 47 81.67 -5.00 20.63
CA PRO A 47 82.10 -6.27 21.22
C PRO A 47 80.94 -7.09 21.82
N ILE A 48 81.14 -8.39 21.76
CA ILE A 48 80.43 -9.53 22.29
C ILE A 48 80.81 -9.70 23.80
N ALA A 49 79.84 -10.33 24.51
CA ALA A 49 79.89 -11.08 25.77
C ALA A 49 79.21 -10.34 26.95
N ASP A 50 78.33 -10.89 27.74
CA ASP A 50 78.29 -12.16 28.41
C ASP A 50 76.94 -12.37 29.14
N GLY A 51 76.63 -13.59 29.48
CA GLY A 51 75.35 -14.05 30.05
C GLY A 51 75.09 -13.55 31.47
N GLY A 52 73.83 -13.43 31.78
CA GLY A 52 73.31 -13.19 33.11
C GLY A 52 71.76 -13.33 33.13
N ARG A 53 71.33 -14.37 33.78
CA ARG A 53 69.91 -14.57 34.22
C ARG A 53 69.37 -13.29 34.81
N LEU A 54 68.11 -13.02 34.54
CA LEU A 54 67.14 -12.52 35.53
C LEU A 54 65.70 -12.65 34.93
N GLU A 55 64.96 -13.50 35.54
CA GLU A 55 63.49 -13.46 35.62
C GLU A 55 63.07 -12.13 36.23
N ASP A 56 61.87 -11.75 35.93
CA ASP A 56 61.05 -10.65 36.44
C ASP A 56 61.02 -9.35 35.62
N HIS A 57 59.74 -9.00 35.35
CA HIS A 57 59.18 -7.77 34.76
C HIS A 57 58.83 -7.82 33.26
N ALA A 58 57.83 -8.66 32.95
CA ALA A 58 57.01 -8.45 31.78
C ALA A 58 55.49 -8.37 32.18
N GLN A 59 55.16 -7.36 32.95
CA GLN A 59 53.80 -6.83 33.11
C GLN A 59 53.83 -5.36 32.74
N ALA A 60 53.58 -5.09 31.47
CA ALA A 60 53.11 -3.77 31.04
C ALA A 60 52.54 -3.83 29.62
N THR A 61 51.25 -3.49 29.51
CA THR A 61 50.54 -2.96 28.34
C THR A 61 50.42 -3.88 27.13
N LEU A 62 49.49 -4.86 27.26
CA LEU A 62 48.60 -5.23 26.16
C LEU A 62 47.28 -4.46 26.35
N GLU A 63 47.22 -3.22 25.92
CA GLU A 63 45.97 -2.55 25.62
C GLU A 63 45.31 -3.28 24.46
N GLY A 64 44.39 -4.18 24.83
CA GLY A 64 43.53 -4.87 23.91
C GLY A 64 42.65 -3.86 23.19
N HIS A 65 42.93 -3.58 21.94
CA HIS A 65 41.94 -3.11 21.00
C HIS A 65 40.87 -4.19 20.90
N GLN A 66 39.84 -4.10 21.74
CA GLN A 66 38.62 -4.82 21.53
C GLN A 66 38.06 -4.35 20.19
N PHE A 67 38.17 -5.18 19.16
CA PHE A 67 37.39 -5.11 17.97
C PHE A 67 35.94 -5.22 18.40
N ARG A 68 35.26 -4.10 18.61
CA ARG A 68 33.79 -4.06 18.73
C ARG A 68 33.22 -4.50 17.40
N ASP A 69 32.69 -5.71 17.39
CA ASP A 69 31.98 -6.30 16.29
C ASP A 69 30.76 -5.38 15.94
N PRO A 70 30.74 -4.70 14.80
CA PRO A 70 29.70 -3.72 14.46
C PRO A 70 28.34 -4.38 14.15
N ALA A 71 28.26 -5.73 14.15
CA ALA A 71 27.04 -6.47 13.85
C ALA A 71 26.07 -6.58 15.04
N ARG A 72 26.54 -6.44 16.28
CA ARG A 72 25.70 -6.56 17.48
C ARG A 72 24.57 -5.51 17.62
N PRO A 73 24.76 -4.20 17.33
CA PRO A 73 23.66 -3.23 17.47
C PRO A 73 22.57 -3.40 16.41
N LEU A 74 22.90 -3.92 15.22
CA LEU A 74 21.91 -4.17 14.15
C LEU A 74 20.94 -5.31 14.49
N SER A 75 21.46 -6.40 15.07
CA SER A 75 20.65 -7.57 15.47
C SER A 75 19.66 -7.23 16.61
N VAL A 76 20.07 -6.44 17.58
CA VAL A 76 19.22 -6.03 18.70
C VAL A 76 18.11 -5.08 18.23
N SER A 77 18.43 -4.14 17.33
CA SER A 77 17.43 -3.19 16.80
C SER A 77 16.38 -3.88 15.92
N VAL A 78 16.78 -4.84 15.09
CA VAL A 78 15.85 -5.64 14.26
C VAL A 78 14.95 -6.51 15.14
N LEU A 79 15.49 -7.14 16.18
CA LEU A 79 14.72 -7.93 17.14
C LEU A 79 13.73 -7.08 17.96
N ALA A 80 14.13 -5.89 18.38
CA ALA A 80 13.26 -4.96 19.11
C ALA A 80 12.10 -4.45 18.23
N CYS A 81 12.37 -4.10 16.96
CA CYS A 81 11.33 -3.72 16.00
C CYS A 81 10.39 -4.88 15.65
N SER A 82 10.92 -6.11 15.54
CA SER A 82 10.09 -7.31 15.34
C SER A 82 9.19 -7.57 16.54
N ALA A 83 9.70 -7.43 17.77
CA ALA A 83 8.91 -7.62 19.00
C ALA A 83 7.77 -6.61 19.13
N TRP A 84 7.95 -5.38 18.63
CA TRP A 84 6.90 -4.35 18.64
C TRP A 84 5.77 -4.63 17.65
N LEU A 85 6.07 -5.32 16.55
CA LEU A 85 5.07 -5.76 15.55
C LEU A 85 4.18 -6.91 16.06
N TRP A 86 4.60 -7.64 17.11
CA TRP A 86 3.83 -8.71 17.72
C TRP A 86 2.63 -8.23 18.56
N LEU A 87 2.59 -6.94 18.93
CA LEU A 87 1.52 -6.36 19.75
C LEU A 87 0.31 -5.86 18.93
N ALA A 88 0.28 -6.06 17.61
CA ALA A 88 -0.80 -5.59 16.76
C ALA A 88 -1.90 -6.65 16.59
N ALA A 89 -3.14 -6.26 16.91
CA ALA A 89 -4.36 -7.07 16.82
C ALA A 89 -4.65 -7.61 15.42
N THR A 90 -5.38 -8.72 15.35
CA THR A 90 -5.82 -9.42 14.12
C THR A 90 -6.77 -8.57 13.28
N ALA A 91 -6.52 -8.48 11.98
CA ALA A 91 -7.37 -7.77 11.02
C ALA A 91 -7.53 -8.56 9.71
N PHE A 92 -8.74 -8.58 9.17
CA PHE A 92 -9.11 -9.20 7.90
C PHE A 92 -8.88 -8.25 6.73
N ALA A 93 -8.57 -8.74 5.54
CA ALA A 93 -8.31 -7.92 4.36
C ALA A 93 -9.58 -7.75 3.52
N HIS A 94 -10.07 -6.55 3.33
CA HIS A 94 -11.29 -6.08 2.68
C HIS A 94 -12.57 -6.42 3.40
N ALA A 95 -13.20 -5.40 3.92
CA ALA A 95 -14.57 -5.48 4.40
C ALA A 95 -15.52 -5.82 3.23
N SER A 96 -16.43 -6.75 3.48
CA SER A 96 -17.61 -6.98 2.63
C SER A 96 -18.85 -6.86 3.50
N LEU A 97 -19.91 -6.29 2.95
CA LEU A 97 -21.19 -6.24 3.63
C LEU A 97 -21.74 -7.68 3.73
N VAL A 98 -21.96 -8.17 4.94
CA VAL A 98 -22.41 -9.53 5.23
C VAL A 98 -23.92 -9.57 5.38
N GLU A 99 -24.48 -8.59 6.10
CA GLU A 99 -25.89 -8.54 6.46
C GLU A 99 -26.35 -7.11 6.66
N THR A 100 -27.59 -6.83 6.33
CA THR A 100 -28.23 -5.54 6.61
C THR A 100 -29.61 -5.73 7.19
N ILE A 101 -29.99 -4.83 8.09
CA ILE A 101 -31.35 -4.66 8.58
C ILE A 101 -31.75 -3.20 8.33
N PRO A 102 -32.74 -2.92 7.46
CA PRO A 102 -33.49 -3.87 6.64
C PRO A 102 -32.61 -4.62 5.62
N ALA A 103 -32.99 -5.85 5.28
CA ALA A 103 -32.33 -6.59 4.21
C ALA A 103 -32.52 -5.88 2.85
N ASP A 104 -31.63 -6.14 1.91
CA ASP A 104 -31.74 -5.57 0.56
C ASP A 104 -33.05 -6.05 -0.11
N ASN A 105 -33.76 -5.10 -0.72
CA ASN A 105 -35.12 -5.26 -1.28
C ASN A 105 -36.23 -5.62 -0.26
N ALA A 106 -35.99 -5.43 1.05
CA ALA A 106 -37.01 -5.67 2.07
C ALA A 106 -38.21 -4.74 1.93
N VAL A 107 -39.39 -5.25 2.24
CA VAL A 107 -40.62 -4.46 2.34
C VAL A 107 -41.08 -4.46 3.79
N LEU A 108 -41.14 -3.30 4.37
CA LEU A 108 -41.49 -3.06 5.78
C LEU A 108 -42.90 -2.49 5.90
N ALA A 109 -43.63 -2.84 6.94
CA ALA A 109 -44.91 -2.23 7.25
C ALA A 109 -44.74 -0.82 7.81
N GLU A 110 -43.70 -0.61 8.61
CA GLU A 110 -43.41 0.63 9.33
C GLU A 110 -41.92 1.00 9.21
N SER A 111 -41.62 2.26 9.58
CA SER A 111 -40.25 2.76 9.58
C SER A 111 -39.39 1.97 10.58
N PRO A 112 -38.21 1.46 10.20
CA PRO A 112 -37.32 0.76 11.11
C PRO A 112 -36.76 1.73 12.15
N ALA A 113 -36.60 1.26 13.40
CA ALA A 113 -36.03 2.04 14.48
C ALA A 113 -34.52 2.29 14.30
N THR A 114 -33.83 1.35 13.65
CA THR A 114 -32.38 1.41 13.42
C THR A 114 -32.04 0.70 12.12
N PHE A 115 -31.06 1.22 11.39
CA PHE A 115 -30.40 0.48 10.32
C PHE A 115 -29.19 -0.23 10.89
N SER A 116 -29.00 -1.50 10.55
CA SER A 116 -27.83 -2.27 10.95
C SER A 116 -27.12 -2.78 9.71
N MET A 117 -25.81 -2.58 9.64
CA MET A 117 -24.95 -3.09 8.57
C MET A 117 -23.79 -3.86 9.19
N THR A 118 -23.76 -5.17 8.99
CA THR A 118 -22.69 -6.04 9.48
C THR A 118 -21.71 -6.34 8.36
N PHE A 119 -20.44 -6.13 8.62
CA PHE A 119 -19.34 -6.34 7.68
C PHE A 119 -18.50 -7.56 8.07
N SER A 120 -17.68 -8.06 7.15
CA SER A 120 -16.74 -9.16 7.41
C SER A 120 -15.60 -8.79 8.39
N GLU A 121 -15.38 -7.48 8.59
CA GLU A 121 -14.40 -6.91 9.51
C GLU A 121 -14.88 -5.57 10.06
N ALA A 122 -14.16 -5.01 11.02
CA ALA A 122 -14.45 -3.67 11.52
C ALA A 122 -14.24 -2.61 10.44
N VAL A 123 -15.17 -1.66 10.35
CA VAL A 123 -15.14 -0.60 9.34
C VAL A 123 -15.29 0.79 9.97
N SER A 124 -14.76 1.79 9.29
CA SER A 124 -14.96 3.20 9.65
C SER A 124 -15.88 3.87 8.64
N PRO A 125 -17.05 4.40 9.05
CA PRO A 125 -17.99 5.04 8.13
C PRO A 125 -17.41 6.36 7.58
N LEU A 126 -17.59 6.57 6.26
CA LEU A 126 -17.20 7.79 5.55
C LEU A 126 -18.41 8.61 5.12
N SER A 127 -19.43 7.95 4.62
CA SER A 127 -20.63 8.59 4.11
C SER A 127 -21.79 7.62 4.18
N LEU A 128 -22.86 8.03 4.83
CA LEU A 128 -24.11 7.31 4.96
C LEU A 128 -25.21 8.25 4.48
N LYS A 129 -25.95 7.87 3.44
CA LYS A 129 -27.02 8.70 2.87
C LYS A 129 -28.27 7.87 2.64
N LEU A 130 -29.40 8.42 3.01
CA LEU A 130 -30.68 7.85 2.70
C LEU A 130 -31.33 8.66 1.56
N VAL A 131 -31.65 8.00 0.46
CA VAL A 131 -32.39 8.58 -0.66
C VAL A 131 -33.84 8.17 -0.55
N GLY A 132 -34.72 9.14 -0.46
CA GLY A 132 -36.17 8.93 -0.35
C GLY A 132 -36.85 8.63 -1.68
N PRO A 133 -38.15 8.23 -1.65
CA PRO A 133 -38.93 7.93 -2.86
C PRO A 133 -39.06 9.11 -3.83
N ASP A 134 -38.94 10.33 -3.33
CA ASP A 134 -38.99 11.59 -4.09
C ASP A 134 -37.60 11.97 -4.69
N GLY A 135 -36.57 11.16 -4.46
CA GLY A 135 -35.19 11.43 -4.88
C GLY A 135 -34.45 12.39 -3.96
N SER A 136 -35.08 12.90 -2.87
CA SER A 136 -34.38 13.69 -1.85
C SER A 136 -33.35 12.82 -1.13
N SER A 137 -32.21 13.41 -0.70
CA SER A 137 -31.17 12.68 0.01
C SER A 137 -30.84 13.34 1.34
N VAL A 138 -30.78 12.55 2.41
CA VAL A 138 -30.45 12.97 3.76
C VAL A 138 -29.17 12.26 4.18
N SER A 139 -28.19 13.01 4.72
CA SER A 139 -26.99 12.43 5.34
C SER A 139 -27.33 11.91 6.73
N LEU A 140 -26.88 10.69 7.04
CA LEU A 140 -27.06 10.04 8.33
C LEU A 140 -25.79 10.24 9.16
N GLU A 141 -25.82 11.14 10.14
CA GLU A 141 -24.66 11.51 10.94
C GLU A 141 -24.62 10.78 12.29
N ARG A 142 -25.76 10.20 12.72
CA ARG A 142 -25.83 9.44 13.97
C ARG A 142 -25.66 7.97 13.69
N TYR A 143 -24.51 7.44 14.10
CA TYR A 143 -24.18 6.04 13.97
C TYR A 143 -23.31 5.58 15.15
N GLU A 144 -23.39 4.32 15.47
CA GLU A 144 -22.58 3.66 16.49
C GLU A 144 -21.90 2.42 15.91
N PRO A 145 -20.56 2.39 15.82
CA PRO A 145 -19.83 1.19 15.43
C PRO A 145 -19.74 0.23 16.62
N ARG A 146 -20.15 -1.03 16.41
CA ARG A 146 -20.07 -2.13 17.38
C ARG A 146 -19.36 -3.32 16.72
N ASP A 147 -18.11 -3.53 17.05
CA ASP A 147 -17.26 -4.53 16.42
C ASP A 147 -17.27 -4.44 14.88
N ARG A 148 -17.98 -5.36 14.22
CA ARG A 148 -18.12 -5.41 12.75
C ARG A 148 -19.46 -4.87 12.26
N THR A 149 -20.31 -4.41 13.16
CA THR A 149 -21.65 -3.90 12.83
C THR A 149 -21.69 -2.40 13.00
N LEU A 150 -22.27 -1.73 12.03
CA LEU A 150 -22.54 -0.30 12.06
C LEU A 150 -24.04 -0.10 12.26
N GLU A 151 -24.43 0.38 13.43
CA GLU A 151 -25.80 0.78 13.73
C GLU A 151 -26.00 2.25 13.37
N VAL A 152 -27.04 2.58 12.62
CA VAL A 152 -27.31 3.93 12.12
C VAL A 152 -28.74 4.32 12.46
N GLU A 153 -28.92 5.48 13.08
CA GLU A 153 -30.24 6.02 13.37
C GLU A 153 -30.89 6.59 12.10
N PRO A 154 -32.06 6.08 11.69
CA PRO A 154 -32.83 6.70 10.60
C PRO A 154 -33.42 8.05 11.03
N PRO A 155 -33.86 8.91 10.09
CA PRO A 155 -34.71 10.05 10.40
C PRO A 155 -35.99 9.61 11.12
N SER A 156 -36.48 10.46 12.01
CA SER A 156 -37.59 10.15 12.91
C SER A 156 -38.89 9.68 12.22
N SER A 157 -39.08 9.98 10.95
CA SER A 157 -40.20 9.46 10.14
C SER A 157 -39.75 9.31 8.70
N LEU A 158 -39.91 8.09 8.15
CA LEU A 158 -39.67 7.82 6.75
C LEU A 158 -41.01 7.77 5.99
N VAL A 159 -41.01 8.38 4.83
CA VAL A 159 -42.20 8.41 3.94
C VAL A 159 -42.46 7.03 3.34
N ARG A 160 -43.71 6.68 3.06
CA ARG A 160 -44.00 5.42 2.34
C ARG A 160 -43.44 5.44 0.93
N GLY A 161 -42.90 4.30 0.49
CA GLY A 161 -42.26 4.12 -0.81
C GLY A 161 -40.88 3.50 -0.71
N THR A 162 -40.17 3.44 -1.84
CA THR A 162 -38.84 2.82 -1.92
C THR A 162 -37.73 3.81 -1.53
N HIS A 163 -36.90 3.37 -0.63
CA HIS A 163 -35.71 4.09 -0.14
C HIS A 163 -34.44 3.38 -0.56
N VAL A 164 -33.34 4.13 -0.73
CA VAL A 164 -32.01 3.60 -0.98
C VAL A 164 -31.04 4.11 0.08
N LEU A 165 -30.54 3.23 0.92
CA LEU A 165 -29.45 3.51 1.86
C LEU A 165 -28.13 3.35 1.12
N VAL A 166 -27.49 4.46 0.77
CA VAL A 166 -26.16 4.51 0.15
C VAL A 166 -25.11 4.63 1.25
N TRP A 167 -24.18 3.70 1.30
CA TRP A 167 -23.15 3.67 2.31
C TRP A 167 -21.75 3.63 1.69
N ARG A 168 -20.80 4.23 2.39
CA ARG A 168 -19.39 4.18 2.07
C ARG A 168 -18.59 4.12 3.35
N VAL A 169 -17.72 3.14 3.48
CA VAL A 169 -16.91 2.88 4.67
C VAL A 169 -15.45 2.59 4.26
N ILE A 170 -14.55 2.70 5.20
CA ILE A 170 -13.15 2.29 5.05
C ILE A 170 -12.98 0.95 5.74
N SER A 171 -12.43 -0.02 5.04
CA SER A 171 -11.98 -1.29 5.56
C SER A 171 -10.69 -1.13 6.40
N GLU A 172 -10.36 -2.12 7.21
CA GLU A 172 -9.19 -2.06 8.09
C GLU A 172 -7.87 -1.94 7.31
N ASP A 173 -7.81 -2.46 6.09
CA ASP A 173 -6.67 -2.30 5.18
C ASP A 173 -6.59 -0.91 4.52
N GLY A 174 -7.56 -0.01 4.82
CA GLY A 174 -7.61 1.37 4.37
C GLY A 174 -8.23 1.60 3.01
N HIS A 175 -8.92 0.62 2.46
CA HIS A 175 -9.62 0.78 1.19
C HIS A 175 -11.06 1.23 1.40
N PRO A 176 -11.51 2.28 0.70
CA PRO A 176 -12.90 2.64 0.70
C PRO A 176 -13.71 1.60 -0.08
N ILE A 177 -14.74 1.09 0.56
CA ILE A 177 -15.76 0.26 -0.06
C ILE A 177 -17.10 0.96 0.08
N GLY A 178 -18.03 0.68 -0.83
CA GLY A 178 -19.34 1.27 -0.79
C GLY A 178 -20.36 0.40 -1.51
N GLY A 179 -21.61 0.68 -1.22
CA GLY A 179 -22.74 -0.01 -1.80
C GLY A 179 -24.04 0.71 -1.51
N SER A 180 -25.13 0.07 -1.85
CA SER A 180 -26.48 0.52 -1.55
C SER A 180 -27.33 -0.64 -1.07
N VAL A 181 -28.29 -0.34 -0.22
CA VAL A 181 -29.33 -1.25 0.24
C VAL A 181 -30.67 -0.61 -0.12
N ILE A 182 -31.49 -1.33 -0.84
CA ILE A 182 -32.82 -0.89 -1.25
C ILE A 182 -33.83 -1.48 -0.28
N PHE A 183 -34.77 -0.69 0.21
CA PHE A 183 -35.91 -1.19 0.99
C PHE A 183 -37.13 -0.30 0.77
N SER A 184 -38.30 -0.83 1.06
CA SER A 184 -39.55 -0.08 0.89
C SER A 184 -40.38 -0.07 2.18
N ILE A 185 -41.06 1.03 2.43
CA ILE A 185 -42.05 1.15 3.52
C ILE A 185 -43.42 1.14 2.87
N GLY A 186 -44.22 0.10 3.13
CA GLY A 186 -45.44 -0.15 2.41
C GLY A 186 -45.21 -0.63 0.98
N PRO A 187 -46.12 -0.40 0.03
CA PRO A 187 -46.00 -0.88 -1.34
C PRO A 187 -44.71 -0.36 -2.01
N PRO A 188 -43.92 -1.24 -2.67
CA PRO A 188 -42.75 -0.81 -3.42
C PRO A 188 -43.12 0.16 -4.56
N GLY A 189 -42.38 1.26 -4.66
CA GLY A 189 -42.44 2.21 -5.76
C GLY A 189 -41.29 2.07 -6.74
N ALA A 190 -41.16 3.01 -7.68
CA ALA A 190 -40.00 3.07 -8.55
C ALA A 190 -38.74 3.29 -7.69
N THR A 191 -37.68 2.50 -7.93
CA THR A 191 -36.40 2.66 -7.21
C THR A 191 -35.77 3.99 -7.60
N PRO A 192 -35.52 4.88 -6.62
CA PRO A 192 -34.79 6.12 -6.87
C PRO A 192 -33.41 5.82 -7.48
N ARG A 193 -33.03 6.58 -8.49
CA ARG A 193 -31.68 6.47 -9.06
C ARG A 193 -30.65 6.94 -8.05
N ALA A 194 -30.14 6.01 -7.26
CA ALA A 194 -28.86 6.25 -6.57
C ALA A 194 -27.77 6.35 -7.64
N ALA A 195 -27.05 7.46 -7.65
CA ALA A 195 -25.91 7.60 -8.56
C ALA A 195 -24.90 6.50 -8.25
N ALA A 196 -24.67 5.59 -9.19
CA ALA A 196 -23.59 4.61 -9.06
C ALA A 196 -22.27 5.37 -8.86
N VAL A 197 -21.60 5.10 -7.74
CA VAL A 197 -20.33 5.74 -7.39
C VAL A 197 -19.25 5.14 -8.27
N LYS A 198 -19.00 5.74 -9.44
CA LYS A 198 -17.83 5.43 -10.26
C LYS A 198 -16.64 6.22 -9.75
N ILE A 199 -15.52 5.53 -9.54
CA ILE A 199 -14.23 6.20 -9.29
C ILE A 199 -13.87 7.00 -10.54
N ASP A 200 -13.58 8.28 -10.35
CA ASP A 200 -13.10 9.14 -11.44
C ASP A 200 -11.72 8.63 -11.91
N GLY A 201 -11.57 8.37 -13.20
CA GLY A 201 -10.33 7.87 -13.80
C GLY A 201 -9.14 8.80 -13.58
N GLU A 202 -9.40 10.13 -13.49
CA GLU A 202 -8.36 11.13 -13.20
C GLU A 202 -7.85 10.96 -11.77
N VAL A 203 -8.73 10.75 -10.78
CA VAL A 203 -8.35 10.49 -9.39
C VAL A 203 -7.55 9.20 -9.29
N GLY A 204 -7.95 8.13 -10.00
CA GLY A 204 -7.21 6.87 -10.06
C GLY A 204 -5.78 7.06 -10.59
N THR A 205 -5.62 7.83 -11.66
CA THR A 205 -4.30 8.16 -12.23
C THR A 205 -3.45 8.97 -11.25
N ALA A 206 -4.04 9.97 -10.57
CA ALA A 206 -3.36 10.78 -9.57
C ALA A 206 -2.88 9.94 -8.37
N ILE A 207 -3.69 9.00 -7.89
CA ILE A 207 -3.33 8.03 -6.84
C ILE A 207 -2.13 7.20 -7.28
N TRP A 208 -2.14 6.67 -8.51
CA TRP A 208 -1.04 5.86 -9.03
C TRP A 208 0.25 6.66 -9.12
N LEU A 209 0.23 7.88 -9.68
CA LEU A 209 1.39 8.77 -9.78
C LEU A 209 1.97 9.13 -8.41
N ALA A 210 1.11 9.52 -7.45
CA ALA A 210 1.54 9.84 -6.10
C ALA A 210 2.15 8.63 -5.38
N LYS A 211 1.62 7.43 -5.62
CA LYS A 211 2.17 6.19 -5.07
C LYS A 211 3.53 5.83 -5.67
N VAL A 212 3.73 6.03 -6.97
CA VAL A 212 5.04 5.87 -7.62
C VAL A 212 6.04 6.87 -7.04
N ALA A 213 5.65 8.15 -6.89
CA ALA A 213 6.49 9.17 -6.28
C ALA A 213 6.88 8.81 -4.84
N LEU A 214 5.93 8.32 -4.03
CA LEU A 214 6.18 7.81 -2.69
C LEU A 214 7.21 6.66 -2.71
N TYR A 215 7.06 5.68 -3.60
CA TYR A 215 8.00 4.56 -3.72
C TYR A 215 9.40 5.01 -4.13
N LEU A 216 9.52 6.00 -5.05
CA LEU A 216 10.81 6.60 -5.39
C LEU A 216 11.48 7.20 -4.14
N GLY A 217 10.73 7.94 -3.33
CA GLY A 217 11.23 8.51 -2.08
C GLY A 217 11.66 7.47 -1.07
N LEU A 218 10.80 6.47 -0.79
CA LEU A 218 11.07 5.41 0.19
C LEU A 218 12.25 4.53 -0.22
N PHE A 219 12.31 4.11 -1.48
CA PHE A 219 13.30 3.11 -1.91
C PHE A 219 14.59 3.75 -2.41
N LEU A 220 14.51 4.67 -3.38
CA LEU A 220 15.71 5.32 -3.93
C LEU A 220 16.18 6.47 -3.06
N GLY A 221 15.26 7.25 -2.47
CA GLY A 221 15.60 8.41 -1.64
C GLY A 221 16.17 8.00 -0.27
N ILE A 222 15.36 7.33 0.56
CA ILE A 222 15.77 6.90 1.91
C ILE A 222 16.90 5.87 1.81
N GLY A 223 16.77 4.86 0.93
CA GLY A 223 17.82 3.89 0.68
C GLY A 223 19.12 4.55 0.18
N GLY A 224 19.02 5.58 -0.66
CA GLY A 224 20.16 6.39 -1.12
C GLY A 224 20.83 7.16 0.01
N SER A 225 20.06 7.77 0.92
CA SER A 225 20.58 8.44 2.12
C SER A 225 21.32 7.44 3.03
N PHE A 226 20.75 6.23 3.21
CA PHE A 226 21.41 5.16 3.93
C PHE A 226 22.73 4.75 3.25
N ALA A 227 22.72 4.53 1.94
CA ALA A 227 23.91 4.14 1.17
C ALA A 227 25.04 5.18 1.30
N LEU A 228 24.71 6.49 1.20
CA LEU A 228 25.67 7.58 1.37
C LEU A 228 26.23 7.67 2.80
N SER A 229 25.48 7.26 3.80
CA SER A 229 25.88 7.30 5.21
C SER A 229 26.72 6.09 5.64
N TRP A 230 26.48 4.92 5.03
CA TRP A 230 27.06 3.64 5.48
C TRP A 230 28.02 2.99 4.49
N LEU A 231 27.78 3.10 3.18
CA LEU A 231 28.65 2.46 2.18
C LEU A 231 29.81 3.34 1.79
N GLY A 232 29.63 4.64 1.69
CA GLY A 232 30.66 5.62 1.36
C GLY A 232 30.03 6.93 0.90
N ARG A 233 30.79 8.02 0.99
CA ARG A 233 30.34 9.34 0.56
C ARG A 233 30.60 9.52 -0.93
N VAL A 234 29.71 10.21 -1.60
CA VAL A 234 29.83 10.62 -3.00
C VAL A 234 29.94 12.14 -3.04
N GLU A 235 30.50 12.68 -4.10
CA GLU A 235 30.53 14.10 -4.39
C GLU A 235 29.16 14.78 -4.26
N ARG A 236 29.17 16.10 -4.09
CA ARG A 236 27.98 16.94 -3.88
C ARG A 236 26.79 16.59 -4.79
N SER A 237 27.03 16.21 -6.05
CA SER A 237 25.97 15.88 -7.00
C SER A 237 25.17 14.60 -6.65
N GLY A 238 25.83 13.57 -6.10
CA GLY A 238 25.12 12.36 -5.65
C GLY A 238 24.20 12.66 -4.48
N THR A 239 24.66 13.49 -3.55
CA THR A 239 23.86 13.98 -2.43
C THR A 239 22.67 14.82 -2.92
N VAL A 240 22.87 15.74 -3.88
CA VAL A 240 21.80 16.54 -4.47
C VAL A 240 20.74 15.66 -5.17
N THR A 241 21.15 14.65 -5.93
CA THR A 241 20.21 13.72 -6.57
C THR A 241 19.33 13.02 -5.55
N VAL A 242 19.92 12.52 -4.46
CA VAL A 242 19.15 11.87 -3.38
C VAL A 242 18.19 12.85 -2.70
N HIS A 243 18.58 14.11 -2.47
CA HIS A 243 17.68 15.14 -1.94
C HIS A 243 16.48 15.40 -2.85
N ILE A 244 16.70 15.49 -4.17
CA ILE A 244 15.60 15.69 -5.14
C ILE A 244 14.62 14.52 -5.08
N ILE A 245 15.13 13.28 -5.05
CA ILE A 245 14.28 12.08 -4.97
C ILE A 245 13.51 12.03 -3.64
N LEU A 246 14.15 12.40 -2.52
CA LEU A 246 13.46 12.52 -1.23
C LEU A 246 12.37 13.59 -1.27
N GLY A 247 12.62 14.73 -1.93
CA GLY A 247 11.63 15.79 -2.13
C GLY A 247 10.42 15.31 -2.94
N ILE A 248 10.66 14.58 -4.05
CA ILE A 248 9.60 13.94 -4.86
C ILE A 248 8.79 12.96 -4.01
N GLY A 249 9.46 12.11 -3.21
CA GLY A 249 8.80 11.14 -2.33
C GLY A 249 7.98 11.79 -1.23
N LEU A 250 8.50 12.83 -0.60
CA LEU A 250 7.80 13.61 0.42
C LEU A 250 6.54 14.26 -0.15
N PHE A 251 6.64 14.88 -1.32
CA PHE A 251 5.49 15.45 -2.02
C PHE A 251 4.48 14.37 -2.40
N GLY A 252 4.95 13.22 -2.90
CA GLY A 252 4.12 12.05 -3.19
C GLY A 252 3.39 11.52 -1.95
N ALA A 253 4.06 11.45 -0.79
CA ALA A 253 3.46 11.03 0.47
C ALA A 253 2.33 11.98 0.90
N LEU A 254 2.56 13.29 0.81
CA LEU A 254 1.57 14.31 1.16
C LEU A 254 0.37 14.27 0.22
N LEU A 255 0.59 14.32 -1.10
CA LEU A 255 -0.50 14.29 -2.08
C LEU A 255 -1.31 13.00 -2.02
N SER A 256 -0.66 11.87 -1.69
CA SER A 256 -1.36 10.59 -1.54
C SER A 256 -2.46 10.65 -0.47
N VAL A 257 -2.31 11.42 0.61
CA VAL A 257 -3.36 11.62 1.62
C VAL A 257 -4.58 12.29 1.00
N GLY A 258 -4.38 13.39 0.27
CA GLY A 258 -5.47 14.10 -0.40
C GLY A 258 -6.17 13.23 -1.46
N PHE A 259 -5.41 12.52 -2.30
CA PHE A 259 -6.01 11.65 -3.33
C PHE A 259 -6.72 10.44 -2.74
N GLN A 260 -6.22 9.84 -1.65
CA GLN A 260 -6.96 8.80 -0.92
C GLN A 260 -8.26 9.35 -0.30
N GLY A 261 -8.25 10.60 0.16
CA GLY A 261 -9.46 11.27 0.63
C GLY A 261 -10.48 11.52 -0.48
N LEU A 262 -10.02 11.93 -1.68
CA LEU A 262 -10.91 12.04 -2.85
C LEU A 262 -11.53 10.69 -3.22
N ASP A 263 -10.71 9.62 -3.26
CA ASP A 263 -11.19 8.27 -3.51
C ASP A 263 -12.17 7.81 -2.42
N ALA A 264 -11.85 8.08 -1.16
CA ALA A 264 -12.71 7.78 -0.03
C ALA A 264 -14.08 8.47 -0.11
N LEU A 265 -14.12 9.73 -0.54
CA LEU A 265 -15.35 10.51 -0.69
C LEU A 265 -16.01 10.38 -2.08
N ALA A 266 -15.42 9.62 -3.01
CA ALA A 266 -15.80 9.59 -4.42
C ALA A 266 -15.90 11.01 -5.04
N ALA A 267 -14.96 11.87 -4.70
CA ALA A 267 -14.95 13.27 -5.07
C ALA A 267 -13.99 13.53 -6.25
N PRO A 268 -14.31 14.46 -7.15
CA PRO A 268 -13.44 14.82 -8.26
C PRO A 268 -12.21 15.62 -7.81
N LEU A 269 -11.16 15.70 -8.65
CA LEU A 269 -9.89 16.36 -8.34
C LEU A 269 -10.04 17.82 -7.86
N ARG A 270 -11.05 18.56 -8.33
CA ARG A 270 -11.30 19.97 -7.92
C ARG A 270 -11.56 20.12 -6.41
N ARG A 271 -11.95 19.04 -5.72
CA ARG A 271 -12.17 19.03 -4.26
C ARG A 271 -10.91 18.74 -3.44
N LEU A 272 -9.75 18.68 -4.06
CA LEU A 272 -8.49 18.43 -3.35
C LEU A 272 -8.17 19.54 -2.32
N ALA A 273 -8.65 20.76 -2.54
CA ALA A 273 -8.45 21.89 -1.61
C ALA A 273 -9.37 21.81 -0.36
N ASP A 274 -10.43 21.00 -0.39
CA ASP A 274 -11.39 20.89 0.71
C ASP A 274 -10.76 20.22 1.94
N SER A 275 -10.91 20.79 3.12
CA SER A 275 -10.40 20.22 4.37
C SER A 275 -10.97 18.82 4.67
N ALA A 276 -12.24 18.59 4.34
CA ALA A 276 -12.90 17.29 4.48
C ALA A 276 -12.20 16.17 3.69
N THR A 277 -11.63 16.50 2.52
CA THR A 277 -10.85 15.54 1.71
C THR A 277 -9.60 15.08 2.46
N TRP A 278 -8.86 15.99 3.06
CA TRP A 278 -7.66 15.65 3.84
C TRP A 278 -7.98 14.90 5.13
N GLN A 279 -9.06 15.28 5.81
CA GLN A 279 -9.55 14.56 7.00
C GLN A 279 -9.93 13.11 6.64
N ALA A 280 -10.70 12.91 5.56
CA ALA A 280 -11.04 11.58 5.07
C ALA A 280 -9.80 10.76 4.70
N GLY A 281 -8.79 11.35 4.06
CA GLY A 281 -7.53 10.67 3.74
C GLY A 281 -6.74 10.28 4.98
N MET A 282 -6.68 11.16 5.99
CA MET A 282 -5.99 10.89 7.26
C MET A 282 -6.68 9.83 8.10
N SER A 283 -8.00 9.67 8.02
CA SER A 283 -8.76 8.64 8.73
C SER A 283 -8.54 7.23 8.17
N THR A 284 -7.97 7.10 6.95
CA THR A 284 -7.60 5.81 6.37
C THR A 284 -6.35 5.22 7.04
N SER A 285 -6.15 3.90 6.94
CA SER A 285 -4.88 3.27 7.36
C SER A 285 -3.67 3.84 6.61
N PHE A 286 -3.88 4.36 5.40
CA PHE A 286 -2.86 5.03 4.61
C PHE A 286 -2.42 6.37 5.23
N GLY A 287 -3.28 7.08 5.96
CA GLY A 287 -2.91 8.28 6.72
C GLY A 287 -1.75 8.00 7.67
N ARG A 288 -1.82 6.89 8.44
CA ARG A 288 -0.72 6.44 9.33
C ARG A 288 0.56 6.13 8.56
N THR A 289 0.44 5.44 7.41
CA THR A 289 1.57 5.18 6.50
C THR A 289 2.24 6.46 6.04
N SER A 290 1.43 7.47 5.63
CA SER A 290 1.96 8.76 5.16
C SER A 290 2.70 9.52 6.25
N VAL A 291 2.19 9.54 7.48
CA VAL A 291 2.89 10.16 8.62
C VAL A 291 4.26 9.52 8.83
N VAL A 292 4.34 8.19 8.88
CA VAL A 292 5.61 7.48 9.06
C VAL A 292 6.55 7.71 7.87
N ALA A 293 6.03 7.73 6.64
CA ALA A 293 6.82 8.00 5.44
C ALA A 293 7.39 9.43 5.42
N VAL A 294 6.60 10.43 5.85
CA VAL A 294 7.04 11.83 5.98
C VAL A 294 8.14 11.94 7.03
N LEU A 295 7.97 11.35 8.22
CA LEU A 295 8.98 11.35 9.28
C LEU A 295 10.26 10.64 8.84
N ALA A 296 10.15 9.48 8.19
CA ALA A 296 11.29 8.75 7.65
C ALA A 296 12.04 9.56 6.58
N SER A 297 11.31 10.24 5.67
CA SER A 297 11.90 11.12 4.67
C SER A 297 12.60 12.33 5.29
N ALA A 298 12.02 12.95 6.30
CA ALA A 298 12.64 14.03 7.06
C ALA A 298 13.94 13.55 7.73
N MET A 299 13.92 12.42 8.42
CA MET A 299 15.13 11.83 9.01
C MET A 299 16.21 11.55 7.96
N ALA A 300 15.83 11.04 6.77
CA ALA A 300 16.77 10.81 5.68
C ALA A 300 17.39 12.10 5.13
N ILE A 301 16.59 13.17 5.01
CA ILE A 301 17.07 14.50 4.60
C ILE A 301 18.07 15.05 5.63
N PHE A 302 17.70 15.00 6.93
CA PHE A 302 18.61 15.45 8.00
C PHE A 302 19.87 14.59 8.09
N ALA A 303 19.80 13.28 7.81
CA ALA A 303 20.95 12.38 7.80
C ALA A 303 22.03 12.82 6.80
N LEU A 304 21.63 13.38 5.65
CA LEU A 304 22.55 13.84 4.61
C LEU A 304 23.35 15.10 5.00
N VAL A 305 22.83 15.90 5.93
CA VAL A 305 23.50 17.13 6.43
C VAL A 305 24.12 16.95 7.81
N ALA A 306 23.73 15.92 8.55
CA ALA A 306 24.19 15.65 9.90
C ALA A 306 25.67 15.22 9.92
N LYS A 307 26.41 15.67 10.97
CA LYS A 307 27.81 15.34 11.16
C LYS A 307 27.99 14.13 12.09
N GLY A 308 29.10 13.41 11.90
CA GLY A 308 29.49 12.29 12.77
C GLY A 308 28.53 11.09 12.73
N GLY A 309 28.30 10.45 13.88
CA GLY A 309 27.45 9.27 14.02
C GLY A 309 25.94 9.53 13.80
N TRP A 310 25.50 10.79 13.96
CA TRP A 310 24.09 11.17 13.79
C TRP A 310 23.57 10.90 12.38
N GLY A 311 24.37 11.14 11.32
CA GLY A 311 23.98 10.83 9.96
C GLY A 311 23.68 9.34 9.75
N ARG A 312 24.49 8.47 10.36
CA ARG A 312 24.25 7.00 10.32
C ARG A 312 23.02 6.59 11.11
N LEU A 313 22.84 7.14 12.31
CA LEU A 313 21.67 6.82 13.14
C LEU A 313 20.36 7.24 12.46
N LEU A 314 20.29 8.48 11.97
CA LEU A 314 19.10 9.01 11.28
C LEU A 314 18.79 8.26 9.99
N SER A 315 19.81 7.92 9.18
CA SER A 315 19.59 7.15 7.94
C SER A 315 19.14 5.72 8.21
N LEU A 316 19.63 5.08 9.30
CA LEU A 316 19.15 3.77 9.73
C LEU A 316 17.72 3.85 10.24
N ALA A 317 17.39 4.85 11.07
CA ALA A 317 16.03 5.08 11.54
C ALA A 317 15.06 5.34 10.38
N ALA A 318 15.48 6.10 9.36
CA ALA A 318 14.69 6.32 8.15
C ALA A 318 14.48 5.02 7.35
N LEU A 319 15.50 4.18 7.21
CA LEU A 319 15.39 2.88 6.54
C LEU A 319 14.42 1.95 7.27
N ILE A 320 14.48 1.89 8.60
CA ILE A 320 13.51 1.18 9.43
C ILE A 320 12.12 1.78 9.24
N GLY A 321 11.99 3.10 9.22
CA GLY A 321 10.75 3.82 8.96
C GLY A 321 10.12 3.45 7.61
N THR A 322 10.93 3.17 6.57
CA THR A 322 10.42 2.66 5.28
C THR A 322 9.72 1.32 5.44
N GLY A 323 10.33 0.37 6.14
CA GLY A 323 9.71 -0.93 6.41
C GLY A 323 8.43 -0.80 7.25
N LEU A 324 8.45 0.05 8.29
CA LEU A 324 7.28 0.31 9.14
C LEU A 324 6.14 0.96 8.36
N ALA A 325 6.42 1.97 7.52
CA ALA A 325 5.41 2.62 6.70
C ALA A 325 4.66 1.60 5.81
N LEU A 326 5.38 0.68 5.17
CA LEU A 326 4.79 -0.35 4.32
C LEU A 326 4.02 -1.42 5.11
N ALA A 327 4.43 -1.72 6.34
CA ALA A 327 3.77 -2.69 7.21
C ALA A 327 2.48 -2.17 7.86
N LEU A 328 2.22 -0.85 7.82
CA LEU A 328 1.05 -0.22 8.45
C LEU A 328 -0.20 -0.26 7.58
N SER A 329 -0.10 -0.48 6.28
CA SER A 329 -1.26 -0.51 5.37
C SER A 329 -1.02 -1.37 4.14
N GLY A 330 -2.10 -1.70 3.45
CA GLY A 330 -2.11 -2.44 2.20
C GLY A 330 -2.42 -3.92 2.36
N HIS A 331 -2.85 -4.56 1.26
CA HIS A 331 -3.34 -5.93 1.21
C HIS A 331 -2.40 -6.98 1.83
N ALA A 332 -1.08 -6.79 1.64
CA ALA A 332 -0.11 -7.76 2.12
C ALA A 332 0.07 -7.70 3.65
N SER A 333 0.04 -6.50 4.24
CA SER A 333 0.17 -6.32 5.70
C SER A 333 -1.12 -6.61 6.46
N ALA A 334 -2.29 -6.49 5.80
CA ALA A 334 -3.59 -6.83 6.35
C ALA A 334 -3.93 -8.33 6.20
N ALA A 335 -3.10 -9.12 5.49
CA ALA A 335 -3.35 -10.54 5.30
C ALA A 335 -3.03 -11.37 6.54
N GLU A 336 -3.96 -12.28 6.92
CA GLU A 336 -3.73 -13.24 8.00
C GLU A 336 -2.78 -14.39 7.57
N PRO A 337 -1.88 -14.83 8.46
CA PRO A 337 -1.68 -14.33 9.83
C PRO A 337 -0.75 -13.10 9.86
N GLN A 338 -1.20 -12.00 10.44
CA GLN A 338 -0.49 -10.71 10.43
C GLN A 338 0.87 -10.75 11.15
N TRP A 339 1.05 -11.63 12.13
CA TRP A 339 2.33 -11.84 12.81
C TRP A 339 3.43 -12.38 11.88
N VAL A 340 3.06 -12.95 10.73
CA VAL A 340 3.98 -13.34 9.65
C VAL A 340 4.05 -12.25 8.58
N THR A 341 2.90 -11.81 8.09
CA THR A 341 2.85 -10.95 6.91
C THR A 341 3.42 -9.56 7.15
N ARG A 342 3.15 -8.93 8.31
CA ARG A 342 3.73 -7.60 8.64
C ARG A 342 5.26 -7.62 8.73
N PRO A 343 5.92 -8.54 9.45
CA PRO A 343 7.38 -8.67 9.40
C PRO A 343 7.92 -8.96 8.01
N MET A 344 7.21 -9.76 7.20
CA MET A 344 7.65 -10.03 5.83
C MET A 344 7.54 -8.80 4.93
N VAL A 345 6.46 -8.00 5.05
CA VAL A 345 6.35 -6.71 4.35
C VAL A 345 7.45 -5.74 4.79
N PHE A 346 7.72 -5.66 6.09
CA PHE A 346 8.80 -4.85 6.64
C PHE A 346 10.16 -5.24 6.05
N LEU A 347 10.54 -6.52 6.13
CA LEU A 347 11.81 -7.02 5.60
C LEU A 347 11.91 -6.84 4.09
N HIS A 348 10.83 -7.09 3.37
CA HIS A 348 10.77 -6.88 1.92
C HIS A 348 11.00 -5.41 1.56
N GLY A 349 10.34 -4.48 2.24
CA GLY A 349 10.50 -3.04 2.03
C GLY A 349 11.90 -2.53 2.35
N VAL A 350 12.48 -2.94 3.49
CA VAL A 350 13.86 -2.61 3.87
C VAL A 350 14.86 -3.18 2.87
N GLY A 351 14.66 -4.43 2.43
CA GLY A 351 15.53 -5.06 1.43
C GLY A 351 15.51 -4.34 0.08
N ILE A 352 14.32 -3.95 -0.40
CA ILE A 352 14.17 -3.14 -1.62
C ILE A 352 14.90 -1.81 -1.46
N ALA A 353 14.66 -1.08 -0.35
CA ALA A 353 15.27 0.23 -0.12
C ALA A 353 16.80 0.14 -0.02
N PHE A 354 17.35 -0.88 0.64
CA PHE A 354 18.79 -1.11 0.69
C PHE A 354 19.36 -1.36 -0.71
N TRP A 355 18.77 -2.29 -1.47
CA TRP A 355 19.29 -2.68 -2.78
C TRP A 355 19.17 -1.54 -3.79
N THR A 356 17.95 -1.07 -4.04
CA THR A 356 17.71 -0.07 -5.09
C THR A 356 18.24 1.31 -4.70
N GLY A 357 18.21 1.66 -3.42
CA GLY A 357 18.74 2.92 -2.93
C GLY A 357 20.24 3.09 -3.10
N ALA A 358 21.00 2.00 -3.07
CA ALA A 358 22.45 2.03 -3.31
C ALA A 358 22.79 2.27 -4.80
N LEU A 359 21.90 1.97 -5.73
CA LEU A 359 22.19 1.99 -7.18
C LEU A 359 22.60 3.38 -7.66
N ILE A 360 21.84 4.42 -7.32
CA ILE A 360 22.12 5.79 -7.79
C ILE A 360 23.45 6.32 -7.24
N PRO A 361 23.72 6.33 -5.92
CA PRO A 361 25.01 6.77 -5.40
C PRO A 361 26.18 5.98 -5.96
N LEU A 362 26.06 4.65 -6.03
CA LEU A 362 27.11 3.78 -6.54
C LEU A 362 27.36 3.99 -8.04
N GLY A 363 26.30 4.07 -8.85
CA GLY A 363 26.39 4.34 -10.28
C GLY A 363 27.07 5.67 -10.58
N LEU A 364 26.74 6.73 -9.83
CA LEU A 364 27.36 8.05 -9.96
C LEU A 364 28.84 8.03 -9.52
N ALA A 365 29.16 7.33 -8.43
CA ALA A 365 30.54 7.18 -7.98
C ALA A 365 31.43 6.47 -9.01
N LEU A 366 30.93 5.40 -9.62
CA LEU A 366 31.61 4.63 -10.67
C LEU A 366 31.73 5.43 -11.97
N ALA A 367 30.69 6.13 -12.40
CA ALA A 367 30.69 6.96 -13.60
C ALA A 367 31.74 8.07 -13.52
N ARG A 368 31.91 8.69 -12.35
CA ARG A 368 32.86 9.75 -12.06
C ARG A 368 34.23 9.27 -11.60
N ARG A 369 34.36 7.97 -11.37
CA ARG A 369 35.60 7.35 -10.87
C ARG A 369 36.12 7.97 -9.59
N THR A 370 35.23 8.23 -8.64
CA THR A 370 35.64 8.80 -7.36
C THR A 370 36.62 7.85 -6.64
N PRO A 371 37.56 8.35 -5.84
CA PRO A 371 38.51 7.50 -5.11
C PRO A 371 37.83 6.44 -4.22
N GLU A 372 36.61 6.73 -3.74
CA GLU A 372 35.84 5.89 -2.83
C GLU A 372 34.97 4.84 -3.55
N SER A 373 34.83 4.92 -4.88
CA SER A 373 33.92 4.05 -5.64
C SER A 373 34.18 2.56 -5.46
N GLY A 374 35.46 2.14 -5.43
CA GLY A 374 35.84 0.74 -5.19
C GLY A 374 35.49 0.26 -3.77
N TYR A 375 35.67 1.13 -2.77
CA TYR A 375 35.30 0.82 -1.38
C TYR A 375 33.78 0.67 -1.21
N MET A 376 33.00 1.59 -1.78
CA MET A 376 31.53 1.50 -1.80
C MET A 376 31.06 0.22 -2.49
N LEU A 377 31.62 -0.10 -3.66
CA LEU A 377 31.29 -1.29 -4.42
C LEU A 377 31.55 -2.56 -3.63
N ARG A 378 32.70 -2.68 -2.98
CA ARG A 378 33.06 -3.83 -2.16
C ARG A 378 32.11 -4.01 -0.98
N ARG A 379 31.81 -2.93 -0.23
CA ARG A 379 30.86 -3.00 0.89
C ARG A 379 29.47 -3.43 0.44
N PHE A 380 28.96 -2.83 -0.65
CA PHE A 380 27.69 -3.20 -1.22
C PHE A 380 27.70 -4.67 -1.67
N SER A 381 28.70 -5.07 -2.45
CA SER A 381 28.86 -6.43 -3.01
C SER A 381 28.92 -7.52 -1.92
N ASN A 382 29.51 -7.23 -0.76
CA ASN A 382 29.58 -8.17 0.36
C ASN A 382 28.27 -8.30 1.13
N THR A 383 27.45 -7.23 1.17
CA THR A 383 26.21 -7.20 1.96
C THR A 383 25.00 -7.66 1.17
N ILE A 384 24.96 -7.36 -0.14
CA ILE A 384 23.77 -7.56 -0.97
C ILE A 384 23.28 -9.02 -1.07
N PRO A 385 24.12 -10.09 -1.04
CA PRO A 385 23.63 -11.45 -1.12
C PRO A 385 22.72 -11.83 0.03
N LEU A 386 23.07 -11.42 1.25
CA LEU A 386 22.23 -11.66 2.43
C LEU A 386 20.91 -10.90 2.35
N VAL A 387 20.97 -9.61 1.99
CA VAL A 387 19.77 -8.78 1.83
C VAL A 387 18.84 -9.36 0.77
N LEU A 388 19.40 -9.82 -0.35
CA LEU A 388 18.64 -10.39 -1.46
C LEU A 388 18.02 -11.75 -1.08
N ALA A 389 18.73 -12.59 -0.33
CA ALA A 389 18.16 -13.83 0.19
C ALA A 389 16.94 -13.55 1.09
N LEU A 390 17.05 -12.61 2.03
CA LEU A 390 15.95 -12.19 2.91
C LEU A 390 14.79 -11.58 2.12
N LEU A 391 15.09 -10.76 1.10
CA LEU A 391 14.10 -10.15 0.21
C LEU A 391 13.30 -11.20 -0.56
N ILE A 392 13.99 -12.21 -1.11
CA ILE A 392 13.36 -13.30 -1.87
C ILE A 392 12.49 -14.15 -0.94
N VAL A 393 12.99 -14.55 0.23
CA VAL A 393 12.20 -15.31 1.22
C VAL A 393 10.95 -14.55 1.62
N ALA A 394 11.08 -13.28 1.97
CA ALA A 394 9.94 -12.43 2.31
C ALA A 394 8.95 -12.32 1.14
N GLY A 395 9.44 -12.16 -0.09
CA GLY A 395 8.61 -12.09 -1.28
C GLY A 395 7.84 -13.39 -1.56
N ILE A 396 8.47 -14.54 -1.39
CA ILE A 396 7.83 -15.87 -1.55
C ILE A 396 6.73 -16.05 -0.51
N VAL A 397 7.00 -15.77 0.78
CA VAL A 397 6.00 -15.89 1.85
C VAL A 397 4.78 -15.02 1.55
N LEU A 398 5.00 -13.76 1.16
CA LEU A 398 3.91 -12.85 0.81
C LEU A 398 3.13 -13.31 -0.42
N ALA A 399 3.80 -13.86 -1.45
CA ALA A 399 3.13 -14.39 -2.64
C ALA A 399 2.25 -15.61 -2.30
N VAL A 400 2.76 -16.56 -1.49
CA VAL A 400 2.02 -17.76 -1.06
C VAL A 400 0.75 -17.37 -0.29
N VAL A 401 0.88 -16.40 0.65
CA VAL A 401 -0.28 -15.95 1.45
C VAL A 401 -1.34 -15.27 0.61
N GLN A 402 -0.95 -14.48 -0.41
CA GLN A 402 -1.90 -13.69 -1.21
C GLN A 402 -2.53 -14.46 -2.37
N VAL A 403 -1.78 -15.33 -3.02
CA VAL A 403 -2.24 -16.01 -4.25
C VAL A 403 -3.05 -17.27 -3.94
N ARG A 404 -2.66 -18.05 -2.91
CA ARG A 404 -3.25 -19.32 -2.47
C ARG A 404 -3.31 -20.41 -3.55
N ASN A 405 -3.87 -20.11 -4.73
CA ASN A 405 -4.01 -21.04 -5.86
C ASN A 405 -3.18 -20.59 -7.07
N LEU A 406 -2.45 -21.53 -7.69
CA LEU A 406 -1.63 -21.21 -8.86
C LEU A 406 -2.45 -20.77 -10.07
N SER A 407 -3.69 -21.26 -10.24
CA SER A 407 -4.60 -20.82 -11.30
C SER A 407 -4.89 -19.31 -11.22
N ALA A 408 -4.98 -18.76 -10.00
CA ALA A 408 -5.21 -17.34 -9.78
C ALA A 408 -4.13 -16.42 -10.39
N LEU A 409 -2.93 -16.95 -10.66
CA LEU A 409 -1.88 -16.19 -11.36
C LEU A 409 -2.26 -15.78 -12.78
N VAL A 410 -3.02 -16.61 -13.46
CA VAL A 410 -3.44 -16.38 -14.86
C VAL A 410 -4.89 -15.94 -14.97
N GLU A 411 -5.72 -16.24 -13.98
CA GLU A 411 -7.15 -15.96 -14.01
C GLU A 411 -7.51 -14.59 -13.41
N THR A 412 -6.62 -13.97 -12.65
CA THR A 412 -6.92 -12.71 -11.95
C THR A 412 -6.03 -11.55 -12.43
N ALA A 413 -6.58 -10.32 -12.39
CA ALA A 413 -5.81 -9.10 -12.67
C ALA A 413 -4.63 -8.93 -11.68
N TYR A 414 -4.80 -9.34 -10.41
CA TYR A 414 -3.72 -9.35 -9.42
C TYR A 414 -2.57 -10.27 -9.84
N GLY A 415 -2.91 -11.47 -10.33
CA GLY A 415 -1.92 -12.45 -10.80
C GLY A 415 -1.14 -11.94 -12.02
N ALA A 416 -1.82 -11.29 -12.99
CA ALA A 416 -1.17 -10.67 -14.14
C ALA A 416 -0.14 -9.61 -13.72
N VAL A 417 -0.49 -8.73 -12.75
CA VAL A 417 0.44 -7.73 -12.19
C VAL A 417 1.62 -8.41 -11.47
N LEU A 418 1.36 -9.51 -10.74
CA LEU A 418 2.42 -10.27 -10.08
C LEU A 418 3.39 -10.90 -11.10
N LEU A 419 2.88 -11.49 -12.17
CA LEU A 419 3.71 -12.08 -13.25
C LEU A 419 4.55 -11.02 -13.94
N ALA A 420 3.99 -9.85 -14.26
CA ALA A 420 4.73 -8.72 -14.81
C ALA A 420 5.85 -8.25 -13.87
N LYS A 421 5.56 -8.12 -12.56
CA LYS A 421 6.57 -7.79 -11.54
C LYS A 421 7.67 -8.86 -11.46
N LEU A 422 7.31 -10.14 -11.48
CA LEU A 422 8.28 -11.24 -11.42
C LEU A 422 9.17 -11.28 -12.66
N ALA A 423 8.63 -11.03 -13.85
CA ALA A 423 9.41 -10.95 -15.08
C ALA A 423 10.46 -9.82 -15.02
N LEU A 424 10.06 -8.62 -14.57
CA LEU A 424 10.96 -7.51 -14.34
C LEU A 424 11.98 -7.80 -13.23
N PHE A 425 11.58 -8.50 -12.16
CA PHE A 425 12.49 -8.91 -11.08
C PHE A 425 13.53 -9.92 -11.58
N VAL A 426 13.15 -10.89 -12.39
CA VAL A 426 14.10 -11.84 -13.01
C VAL A 426 15.11 -11.11 -13.88
N LEU A 427 14.67 -10.12 -14.68
CA LEU A 427 15.57 -9.28 -15.47
C LEU A 427 16.55 -8.50 -14.57
N LEU A 428 16.01 -7.83 -13.52
CA LEU A 428 16.82 -7.08 -12.55
C LEU A 428 17.86 -7.98 -11.85
N PHE A 429 17.42 -9.17 -11.43
CA PHE A 429 18.29 -10.15 -10.78
C PHE A 429 19.38 -10.69 -11.72
N ALA A 430 19.02 -10.98 -12.97
CA ALA A 430 19.99 -11.42 -13.98
C ALA A 430 21.07 -10.36 -14.25
N LEU A 431 20.67 -9.06 -14.34
CA LEU A 431 21.62 -7.94 -14.46
C LEU A 431 22.53 -7.86 -13.24
N ALA A 432 21.98 -7.96 -12.02
CA ALA A 432 22.76 -7.91 -10.79
C ALA A 432 23.77 -9.07 -10.70
N VAL A 433 23.37 -10.29 -11.05
CA VAL A 433 24.27 -11.47 -11.11
C VAL A 433 25.35 -11.27 -12.17
N PHE A 434 24.99 -10.82 -13.37
CA PHE A 434 25.95 -10.51 -14.42
C PHE A 434 26.99 -9.47 -13.96
N ASN A 435 26.52 -8.37 -13.35
CA ASN A 435 27.38 -7.33 -12.82
C ASN A 435 28.33 -7.89 -11.76
N ARG A 436 27.82 -8.69 -10.84
CA ARG A 436 28.62 -9.30 -9.78
C ARG A 436 29.72 -10.22 -10.33
N LEU A 437 29.37 -11.09 -11.27
CA LEU A 437 30.31 -12.11 -11.78
C LEU A 437 31.31 -11.58 -12.79
N ARG A 438 30.95 -10.55 -13.57
CA ARG A 438 31.76 -10.09 -14.71
C ARG A 438 32.34 -8.69 -14.56
N LEU A 439 31.68 -7.78 -13.85
CA LEU A 439 32.06 -6.36 -13.83
C LEU A 439 32.56 -5.87 -12.47
N THR A 440 32.15 -6.51 -11.37
CA THR A 440 32.46 -6.02 -10.01
C THR A 440 33.97 -6.08 -9.72
N GLU A 441 34.62 -7.23 -9.89
CA GLU A 441 36.04 -7.40 -9.57
C GLU A 441 36.95 -6.50 -10.44
N PRO A 442 36.79 -6.43 -11.78
CA PRO A 442 37.57 -5.48 -12.58
C PRO A 442 37.32 -4.01 -12.18
N ALA A 443 36.08 -3.63 -11.86
CA ALA A 443 35.75 -2.28 -11.43
C ALA A 443 36.37 -1.93 -10.07
N GLU A 444 36.43 -2.89 -9.13
CA GLU A 444 37.14 -2.73 -7.84
C GLU A 444 38.65 -2.50 -8.03
N ARG A 445 39.23 -3.16 -9.03
CA ARG A 445 40.64 -2.98 -9.44
C ARG A 445 40.89 -1.68 -10.23
N ARG A 446 39.88 -0.79 -10.31
CA ARG A 446 39.89 0.50 -11.01
C ARG A 446 40.07 0.40 -12.54
N ASP A 447 39.69 -0.73 -13.15
CA ASP A 447 39.61 -0.82 -14.60
C ASP A 447 38.55 0.14 -15.15
N ALA A 448 38.98 1.09 -15.94
CA ALA A 448 38.15 2.20 -16.40
C ALA A 448 37.04 1.76 -17.39
N PRO A 449 37.26 0.83 -18.33
CA PRO A 449 36.21 0.24 -19.16
C PRO A 449 35.16 -0.52 -18.34
N ALA A 450 35.59 -1.35 -17.37
CA ALA A 450 34.67 -2.12 -16.52
C ALA A 450 33.82 -1.22 -15.64
N ALA A 451 34.42 -0.20 -15.01
CA ALA A 451 33.68 0.77 -14.20
C ALA A 451 32.60 1.51 -14.99
N ARG A 452 32.88 1.90 -16.26
CA ARG A 452 31.89 2.53 -17.15
C ARG A 452 30.76 1.57 -17.57
N ARG A 453 31.11 0.31 -17.87
CA ARG A 453 30.10 -0.71 -18.20
C ARG A 453 29.21 -1.00 -17.01
N LEU A 454 29.80 -1.15 -15.82
CA LEU A 454 29.06 -1.35 -14.57
C LEU A 454 28.13 -0.16 -14.27
N ALA A 455 28.59 1.09 -14.40
CA ALA A 455 27.77 2.27 -14.20
C ALA A 455 26.58 2.33 -15.17
N ARG A 456 26.75 1.94 -16.44
CA ARG A 456 25.65 1.85 -17.41
C ARG A 456 24.66 0.74 -17.04
N SER A 457 25.15 -0.42 -16.63
CA SER A 457 24.30 -1.53 -16.20
C SER A 457 23.49 -1.14 -14.95
N ILE A 458 24.10 -0.48 -13.96
CA ILE A 458 23.40 0.06 -12.78
C ILE A 458 22.32 1.09 -13.17
N ALA A 459 22.56 1.90 -14.19
CA ALA A 459 21.53 2.80 -14.70
C ALA A 459 20.34 2.02 -15.27
N ILE A 460 20.57 0.93 -16.00
CA ILE A 460 19.51 0.05 -16.50
C ILE A 460 18.78 -0.63 -15.34
N GLU A 461 19.51 -1.17 -14.34
CA GLU A 461 18.90 -1.71 -13.12
C GLU A 461 17.99 -0.71 -12.43
N THR A 462 18.42 0.56 -12.34
CA THR A 462 17.62 1.63 -11.74
C THR A 462 16.32 1.87 -12.52
N VAL A 463 16.37 1.88 -13.87
CA VAL A 463 15.18 2.01 -14.71
C VAL A 463 14.24 0.81 -14.51
N VAL A 464 14.75 -0.42 -14.49
CA VAL A 464 13.95 -1.63 -14.24
C VAL A 464 13.32 -1.59 -12.86
N ALA A 465 14.05 -1.13 -11.83
CA ALA A 465 13.49 -0.95 -10.48
C ALA A 465 12.33 0.06 -10.47
N VAL A 466 12.45 1.19 -11.16
CA VAL A 466 11.38 2.18 -11.29
C VAL A 466 10.16 1.60 -12.01
N LEU A 467 10.36 0.79 -13.06
CA LEU A 467 9.26 0.07 -13.73
C LEU A 467 8.57 -0.91 -12.77
N ILE A 468 9.32 -1.64 -11.94
CA ILE A 468 8.75 -2.51 -10.90
C ILE A 468 7.89 -1.70 -9.92
N PHE A 469 8.31 -0.50 -9.52
CA PHE A 469 7.53 0.35 -8.63
C PHE A 469 6.22 0.81 -9.28
N GLY A 470 6.27 1.17 -10.58
CA GLY A 470 5.07 1.51 -11.37
C GLY A 470 4.09 0.35 -11.45
N VAL A 471 4.56 -0.85 -11.78
CA VAL A 471 3.75 -2.07 -11.82
C VAL A 471 3.18 -2.40 -10.44
N ALA A 472 3.99 -2.34 -9.37
CA ALA A 472 3.52 -2.61 -8.02
C ALA A 472 2.47 -1.61 -7.53
N ALA A 473 2.50 -0.36 -8.00
CA ALA A 473 1.49 0.65 -7.68
C ALA A 473 0.10 0.31 -8.24
N VAL A 474 0.01 -0.53 -9.30
CA VAL A 474 -1.25 -0.99 -9.91
C VAL A 474 -2.02 -1.92 -8.96
N TRP A 475 -1.35 -2.63 -8.04
CA TRP A 475 -2.05 -3.48 -7.07
C TRP A 475 -3.04 -2.74 -6.18
N ARG A 476 -2.97 -1.41 -6.10
CA ARG A 476 -4.01 -0.59 -5.44
C ARG A 476 -5.41 -0.82 -6.02
N PHE A 477 -5.47 -1.15 -7.30
CA PHE A 477 -6.72 -1.26 -8.06
C PHE A 477 -7.13 -2.72 -8.33
N THR A 478 -6.36 -3.71 -7.84
CA THR A 478 -6.63 -5.12 -8.07
C THR A 478 -6.72 -5.86 -6.74
N PRO A 479 -7.90 -6.39 -6.37
CA PRO A 479 -8.04 -7.16 -5.16
C PRO A 479 -7.23 -8.48 -5.27
N PRO A 480 -6.56 -8.91 -4.17
CA PRO A 480 -5.83 -10.16 -4.18
C PRO A 480 -6.78 -11.36 -4.24
N PRO A 481 -6.36 -12.51 -4.83
CA PRO A 481 -7.17 -13.72 -4.95
C PRO A 481 -7.78 -14.17 -3.61
N ARG A 482 -7.01 -14.09 -2.53
CA ARG A 482 -7.47 -14.37 -1.17
C ARG A 482 -8.71 -13.56 -0.78
N ALA A 483 -8.75 -12.26 -1.09
CA ALA A 483 -9.89 -11.40 -0.78
C ALA A 483 -11.12 -11.76 -1.65
N LEU A 484 -10.90 -12.13 -2.91
CA LEU A 484 -11.96 -12.62 -3.80
C LEU A 484 -12.56 -13.92 -3.29
N GLU A 485 -11.73 -14.87 -2.78
CA GLU A 485 -12.21 -16.12 -2.18
C GLU A 485 -13.07 -15.88 -0.94
N ILE A 486 -12.63 -14.97 -0.04
CA ILE A 486 -13.39 -14.59 1.15
C ILE A 486 -14.73 -13.96 0.75
N ALA A 487 -14.72 -13.03 -0.21
CA ALA A 487 -15.94 -12.42 -0.71
C ALA A 487 -16.87 -13.45 -1.38
N ALA A 488 -16.33 -14.43 -2.11
CA ALA A 488 -17.11 -15.50 -2.73
C ALA A 488 -17.70 -16.49 -1.73
N ALA A 489 -17.07 -16.67 -0.57
CA ALA A 489 -17.59 -17.51 0.51
C ALA A 489 -18.77 -16.87 1.27
N GLN A 490 -18.96 -15.54 1.15
CA GLN A 490 -20.11 -14.85 1.74
C GLN A 490 -21.42 -15.37 1.13
N PRO A 491 -22.50 -15.49 1.90
CA PRO A 491 -23.81 -15.86 1.38
C PRO A 491 -24.27 -14.92 0.25
N ALA A 492 -24.91 -15.46 -0.74
CA ALA A 492 -25.70 -14.68 -1.71
C ALA A 492 -27.14 -14.62 -1.20
N THR A 493 -27.68 -13.42 -1.06
CA THR A 493 -29.03 -13.19 -0.52
C THR A 493 -29.92 -12.57 -1.57
N VAL A 494 -31.18 -12.98 -1.61
CA VAL A 494 -32.23 -12.37 -2.42
C VAL A 494 -33.52 -12.28 -1.63
N HIS A 495 -34.16 -11.11 -1.69
CA HIS A 495 -35.50 -10.92 -1.18
C HIS A 495 -36.53 -11.08 -2.30
N LEU A 496 -37.44 -12.01 -2.13
CA LEU A 496 -38.49 -12.32 -3.09
C LEU A 496 -39.82 -11.73 -2.60
N HIS A 497 -40.55 -11.07 -3.49
CA HIS A 497 -41.78 -10.41 -3.14
C HIS A 497 -42.91 -10.77 -4.12
N ALA A 498 -44.09 -11.02 -3.55
CA ALA A 498 -45.37 -11.12 -4.29
C ALA A 498 -46.49 -10.49 -3.46
N PRO A 499 -47.66 -10.20 -4.05
CA PRO A 499 -48.78 -9.52 -3.36
C PRO A 499 -49.27 -10.17 -2.07
N ARG A 500 -48.98 -11.45 -1.85
CA ARG A 500 -49.47 -12.23 -0.69
C ARG A 500 -48.41 -12.74 0.25
N ALA A 501 -47.17 -12.87 -0.21
CA ALA A 501 -46.06 -13.39 0.58
C ALA A 501 -44.73 -12.76 0.18
N MET A 502 -43.76 -12.80 1.09
CA MET A 502 -42.38 -12.40 0.91
C MET A 502 -41.47 -13.50 1.45
N ALA A 503 -40.27 -13.59 0.90
CA ALA A 503 -39.27 -14.50 1.43
C ALA A 503 -37.86 -13.96 1.27
N ASN A 504 -37.02 -14.22 2.29
CA ASN A 504 -35.58 -14.05 2.20
C ASN A 504 -34.94 -15.39 1.86
N VAL A 505 -34.22 -15.45 0.77
CA VAL A 505 -33.44 -16.62 0.37
C VAL A 505 -31.96 -16.32 0.51
N ARG A 506 -31.25 -17.11 1.29
CA ARG A 506 -29.80 -16.99 1.53
C ARG A 506 -29.13 -18.26 1.05
N LEU A 507 -28.26 -18.17 0.05
CA LEU A 507 -27.45 -19.25 -0.50
C LEU A 507 -26.05 -19.20 0.09
N SER A 508 -25.61 -20.24 0.78
CA SER A 508 -24.31 -20.29 1.47
C SER A 508 -23.52 -21.53 1.04
N PRO A 509 -22.27 -21.37 0.55
CA PRO A 509 -21.62 -20.13 0.14
C PRO A 509 -22.27 -19.51 -1.11
N GLY A 510 -22.10 -18.18 -1.32
CA GLY A 510 -22.65 -17.48 -2.46
C GLY A 510 -21.83 -17.64 -3.74
N ARG A 511 -21.26 -18.83 -3.98
CA ARG A 511 -20.42 -19.16 -5.14
C ARG A 511 -20.87 -20.44 -5.82
N ALA A 512 -20.43 -20.63 -7.06
CA ALA A 512 -20.64 -21.87 -7.78
C ALA A 512 -20.03 -23.06 -7.05
N GLY A 513 -20.70 -24.20 -7.09
CA GLY A 513 -20.35 -25.42 -6.39
C GLY A 513 -21.45 -25.90 -5.47
N GLN A 514 -21.09 -26.58 -4.39
CA GLN A 514 -22.02 -27.10 -3.41
C GLN A 514 -22.49 -25.97 -2.49
N VAL A 515 -23.80 -25.77 -2.39
CA VAL A 515 -24.45 -24.71 -1.60
C VAL A 515 -25.58 -25.29 -0.74
N ALA A 516 -25.92 -24.59 0.33
CA ALA A 516 -27.14 -24.78 1.10
C ALA A 516 -27.99 -23.52 1.02
N ALA A 517 -29.31 -23.65 1.03
CA ALA A 517 -30.22 -22.52 1.08
C ALA A 517 -30.93 -22.45 2.44
N SER A 518 -31.00 -21.24 3.01
CA SER A 518 -31.86 -20.91 4.15
C SER A 518 -32.93 -19.94 3.63
N ILE A 519 -34.18 -20.23 3.95
CA ILE A 519 -35.36 -19.51 3.41
C ILE A 519 -36.22 -19.10 4.59
N GLU A 520 -36.51 -17.82 4.70
CA GLU A 520 -37.44 -17.24 5.67
C GLU A 520 -38.69 -16.75 4.93
N VAL A 521 -39.89 -17.15 5.39
CA VAL A 521 -41.12 -16.83 4.69
C VAL A 521 -42.02 -15.96 5.57
N PHE A 522 -42.55 -14.87 4.97
CA PHE A 522 -43.41 -13.90 5.60
C PHE A 522 -44.67 -13.64 4.78
N SER A 523 -45.74 -13.22 5.46
CA SER A 523 -46.93 -12.65 4.80
C SER A 523 -46.64 -11.25 4.29
N LYS A 524 -47.53 -10.68 3.47
CA LYS A 524 -47.46 -9.29 2.99
C LYS A 524 -47.34 -8.24 4.10
N ASP A 525 -47.77 -8.55 5.32
CA ASP A 525 -47.76 -7.67 6.49
C ASP A 525 -46.53 -7.93 7.38
N ALA A 526 -45.50 -8.59 6.84
CA ALA A 526 -44.24 -8.96 7.53
C ALA A 526 -44.44 -9.86 8.76
N LYS A 527 -45.58 -10.56 8.85
CA LYS A 527 -45.81 -11.59 9.88
C LYS A 527 -45.30 -12.94 9.38
N VAL A 528 -44.89 -13.78 10.31
CA VAL A 528 -44.44 -15.15 10.01
C VAL A 528 -45.55 -15.86 9.23
N LEU A 529 -45.20 -16.42 8.05
CA LEU A 529 -46.08 -17.26 7.24
C LEU A 529 -45.54 -18.69 7.32
N THR A 530 -46.45 -19.64 7.61
CA THR A 530 -46.11 -21.07 7.74
C THR A 530 -46.73 -21.87 6.61
N PRO A 531 -46.13 -21.91 5.41
CA PRO A 531 -46.62 -22.72 4.32
C PRO A 531 -46.53 -24.21 4.66
N LYS A 532 -47.35 -25.06 3.99
CA LYS A 532 -47.29 -26.51 4.12
C LYS A 532 -46.06 -27.08 3.45
N GLU A 533 -45.69 -26.53 2.29
CA GLU A 533 -44.51 -26.93 1.52
C GLU A 533 -43.84 -25.71 0.91
N VAL A 534 -42.50 -25.78 0.83
CA VAL A 534 -41.66 -24.77 0.15
C VAL A 534 -40.73 -25.49 -0.82
N THR A 535 -40.75 -25.08 -2.09
CA THR A 535 -39.84 -25.62 -3.10
C THR A 535 -39.00 -24.47 -3.68
N LEU A 536 -37.68 -24.60 -3.56
CA LEU A 536 -36.70 -23.70 -4.18
C LEU A 536 -36.47 -24.15 -5.63
N VAL A 537 -36.55 -23.22 -6.56
CA VAL A 537 -36.30 -23.44 -7.99
C VAL A 537 -35.25 -22.43 -8.44
N LEU A 538 -34.16 -22.94 -8.97
CA LEU A 538 -33.06 -22.14 -9.53
C LEU A 538 -32.89 -22.43 -10.99
N SER A 539 -32.73 -21.41 -11.84
CA SER A 539 -32.49 -21.55 -13.28
C SER A 539 -31.53 -20.48 -13.79
N ASN A 540 -30.79 -20.80 -14.84
CA ASN A 540 -29.95 -19.84 -15.54
C ASN A 540 -30.16 -20.02 -17.07
N PRO A 541 -31.22 -19.42 -17.62
CA PRO A 541 -31.53 -19.54 -19.05
C PRO A 541 -30.45 -18.99 -19.97
N ALA A 542 -29.73 -17.94 -19.53
CA ALA A 542 -28.62 -17.36 -20.28
C ALA A 542 -27.49 -18.35 -20.53
N SER A 543 -27.31 -19.32 -19.62
CA SER A 543 -26.32 -20.39 -19.73
C SER A 543 -26.92 -21.74 -20.15
N GLY A 544 -28.20 -21.77 -20.57
CA GLY A 544 -28.89 -22.98 -21.01
C GLY A 544 -29.22 -23.97 -19.87
N ILE A 545 -29.26 -23.52 -18.61
CA ILE A 545 -29.52 -24.37 -17.45
C ILE A 545 -31.00 -24.29 -17.11
N GLU A 546 -31.68 -25.43 -17.25
CA GLU A 546 -33.09 -25.58 -16.88
C GLU A 546 -33.29 -25.53 -15.35
N ALA A 547 -34.58 -25.49 -14.95
CA ALA A 547 -34.98 -25.33 -13.56
C ALA A 547 -34.53 -26.48 -12.65
N ILE A 548 -33.63 -26.21 -11.73
CA ILE A 548 -33.21 -27.10 -10.65
C ILE A 548 -34.20 -26.96 -9.49
N ARG A 549 -35.04 -27.96 -9.24
CA ARG A 549 -36.02 -27.94 -8.16
C ARG A 549 -35.53 -28.67 -6.94
N ARG A 550 -35.69 -28.07 -5.75
CA ARG A 550 -35.30 -28.64 -4.46
C ARG A 550 -36.38 -28.39 -3.42
N PRO A 551 -37.02 -29.43 -2.86
CA PRO A 551 -37.94 -29.28 -1.75
C PRO A 551 -37.15 -28.83 -0.50
N ALA A 552 -37.69 -27.84 0.19
CA ALA A 552 -37.10 -27.35 1.43
C ALA A 552 -37.65 -28.11 2.63
N GLN A 553 -36.80 -28.39 3.62
CA GLN A 553 -37.18 -28.98 4.89
C GLN A 553 -37.48 -27.87 5.90
N ARG A 554 -38.49 -28.05 6.73
CA ARG A 554 -38.85 -27.10 7.78
C ARG A 554 -37.78 -27.13 8.89
N ALA A 555 -37.18 -25.99 9.17
CA ALA A 555 -36.13 -25.80 10.18
C ALA A 555 -36.59 -24.97 11.39
N GLY A 556 -37.81 -24.39 11.33
CA GLY A 556 -38.43 -23.55 12.38
C GLY A 556 -39.81 -23.06 11.96
N GLU A 557 -40.40 -22.13 12.70
CA GLU A 557 -41.73 -21.61 12.41
C GLU A 557 -41.79 -20.89 11.04
N ALA A 558 -40.85 -19.99 10.77
CA ALA A 558 -40.74 -19.27 9.49
C ALA A 558 -39.59 -19.77 8.62
N ASN A 559 -38.74 -20.68 9.15
CA ASN A 559 -37.47 -21.03 8.56
C ASN A 559 -37.53 -22.38 7.83
N TRP A 560 -37.02 -22.39 6.60
CA TRP A 560 -36.90 -23.54 5.74
C TRP A 560 -35.45 -23.68 5.27
N ARG A 561 -35.02 -24.92 5.01
CA ARG A 561 -33.65 -25.22 4.62
C ARG A 561 -33.62 -26.21 3.45
N VAL A 562 -32.68 -25.97 2.53
CA VAL A 562 -32.31 -26.92 1.47
C VAL A 562 -30.83 -27.19 1.60
N ASP A 563 -30.48 -28.44 1.91
CA ASP A 563 -29.08 -28.83 2.10
C ASP A 563 -28.48 -29.45 0.83
N GLY A 564 -27.19 -29.19 0.60
CA GLY A 564 -26.33 -29.99 -0.26
C GLY A 564 -26.73 -30.09 -1.73
N PHE A 565 -27.09 -28.99 -2.39
CA PHE A 565 -27.27 -28.98 -3.83
C PHE A 565 -26.16 -28.23 -4.56
N VAL A 566 -26.02 -28.51 -5.87
CA VAL A 566 -24.94 -27.91 -6.67
C VAL A 566 -25.52 -26.81 -7.56
N VAL A 567 -24.88 -25.61 -7.51
CA VAL A 567 -25.03 -24.54 -8.47
C VAL A 567 -23.81 -24.61 -9.43
N PRO A 568 -23.97 -25.06 -10.68
CA PRO A 568 -22.85 -25.51 -11.50
C PRO A 568 -21.99 -24.36 -12.05
N LEU A 569 -22.55 -23.17 -12.24
CA LEU A 569 -21.88 -22.04 -12.89
C LEU A 569 -22.07 -20.75 -12.10
N PRO A 570 -21.09 -19.82 -12.13
CA PRO A 570 -21.26 -18.45 -11.64
C PRO A 570 -22.13 -17.63 -12.62
N GLY A 571 -22.65 -16.50 -12.13
CA GLY A 571 -23.48 -15.57 -12.88
C GLY A 571 -24.82 -15.33 -12.23
N THR A 572 -25.71 -14.58 -12.92
CA THR A 572 -27.03 -14.24 -12.43
C THR A 572 -27.97 -15.43 -12.61
N TRP A 573 -28.60 -15.87 -11.52
CA TRP A 573 -29.54 -16.97 -11.46
C TRP A 573 -30.94 -16.47 -11.14
N HIS A 574 -31.94 -16.95 -11.86
CA HIS A 574 -33.34 -16.77 -11.50
C HIS A 574 -33.68 -17.69 -10.33
N VAL A 575 -34.21 -17.10 -9.28
CA VAL A 575 -34.68 -17.79 -8.07
C VAL A 575 -36.18 -17.70 -8.04
N ARG A 576 -36.85 -18.86 -7.92
CA ARG A 576 -38.29 -18.92 -7.69
C ARG A 576 -38.55 -19.80 -6.46
N LEU A 577 -39.44 -19.34 -5.60
CA LEU A 577 -40.00 -20.13 -4.52
C LEU A 577 -41.45 -20.46 -4.83
N ASP A 578 -41.76 -21.73 -4.81
CA ASP A 578 -43.13 -22.24 -4.90
C ASP A 578 -43.59 -22.55 -3.44
N LEU A 579 -44.51 -21.73 -2.90
CA LEU A 579 -45.06 -21.84 -1.54
C LEU A 579 -46.47 -22.42 -1.56
N LEU A 580 -46.67 -23.62 -1.05
CA LEU A 580 -47.99 -24.19 -0.84
C LEU A 580 -48.57 -23.69 0.50
N VAL A 581 -49.35 -22.63 0.47
CA VAL A 581 -49.91 -22.01 1.68
C VAL A 581 -51.09 -22.81 2.22
N SER A 582 -51.93 -23.31 1.33
CA SER A 582 -53.05 -24.21 1.66
C SER A 582 -53.21 -25.25 0.57
N ASP A 583 -54.11 -26.24 0.74
CA ASP A 583 -54.36 -27.30 -0.27
C ASP A 583 -54.82 -26.76 -1.64
N PHE A 584 -55.24 -25.51 -1.66
CA PHE A 584 -55.77 -24.87 -2.87
C PHE A 584 -55.02 -23.59 -3.26
N GLU A 585 -53.97 -23.23 -2.52
CA GLU A 585 -53.26 -21.98 -2.74
C GLU A 585 -51.76 -22.19 -2.88
N LEU A 586 -51.27 -21.96 -4.09
CA LEU A 586 -49.85 -21.94 -4.43
C LEU A 586 -49.41 -20.50 -4.75
N VAL A 587 -48.50 -19.95 -3.95
CA VAL A 587 -47.92 -18.65 -4.17
C VAL A 587 -46.50 -18.83 -4.75
N LYS A 588 -46.24 -18.11 -5.86
CA LYS A 588 -44.91 -18.09 -6.49
C LYS A 588 -44.23 -16.75 -6.21
N LEU A 589 -43.00 -16.81 -5.74
CA LEU A 589 -42.13 -15.66 -5.56
C LEU A 589 -40.96 -15.78 -6.53
N GLU A 590 -40.59 -14.70 -7.21
CA GLU A 590 -39.52 -14.71 -8.22
C GLU A 590 -38.57 -13.55 -8.00
N GLY A 591 -37.27 -13.76 -8.30
CA GLY A 591 -36.20 -12.77 -8.22
C GLY A 591 -34.92 -13.30 -8.84
N GLU A 592 -33.86 -12.52 -8.70
CA GLU A 592 -32.55 -12.85 -9.24
C GLU A 592 -31.49 -12.80 -8.14
N VAL A 593 -30.50 -13.67 -8.23
CA VAL A 593 -29.35 -13.73 -7.33
C VAL A 593 -28.06 -13.91 -8.10
N ASP A 594 -27.00 -13.16 -7.71
CA ASP A 594 -25.69 -13.31 -8.32
C ASP A 594 -24.85 -14.34 -7.56
N ILE A 595 -24.45 -15.37 -8.28
CA ILE A 595 -23.56 -16.44 -7.80
C ILE A 595 -22.14 -16.16 -8.29
N ARG A 596 -21.21 -16.08 -7.36
CA ARG A 596 -19.81 -15.74 -7.62
C ARG A 596 -19.02 -16.98 -8.10
N ARG A 597 -17.85 -16.74 -8.61
CA ARG A 597 -16.91 -17.80 -8.99
C ARG A 597 -16.30 -18.51 -7.79
#